data_eb4d593437f413aee936c288a5da85b6
#
_entry.id   eb4d593437f413aee936c288a5da85b6
#
_cell.length_a   1.000
_cell.length_b   1.000
_cell.length_c   1.000
_cell.angle_alpha   90.00
_cell.angle_beta   90.00
_cell.angle_gamma   90.00
#
_symmetry.space_group_name_H-M   'P 1'
#
loop_
_entity.id
_entity.type
_entity.pdbx_description
1 polymer ?
#
loop_
_entity_poly.entity_id
_entity_poly.type
_entity_poly.pdbx_seq_one_letter_code
_entity_poly.pdbx_strand_id
1 'polypeptide(L)'
;MQGVILTAGISDRLGAASDLVRGMRVGWWAETGTAIRSPALKTWLAELEKRKEGKQFWRAGEEALLGPDWRVRVLWPPVAGGKGRSEEDGMVLCLEHGEARLLWAGSISGEVERELILEHGSGLQSGVLVQGPARGGEANLTREWLEAVQPSTVVRWSRALEEDISLSVDFAEQAWMEGIELLKLAETGCLTLRPKEGGKWKVKRWKD
;
A
#
# COMPACT_ATOMS: atom_id res chain seq x y z
N MET A 1 5.18 -19.25 5.36
CA MET A 1 4.62 -17.86 5.35
C MET A 1 3.25 -17.92 6.00
N GLN A 2 2.92 -17.02 6.92
CA GLN A 2 1.61 -17.06 7.59
C GLN A 2 0.49 -16.63 6.64
N GLY A 3 0.66 -15.55 5.92
CA GLY A 3 -0.37 -15.06 5.00
C GLY A 3 0.18 -14.20 3.88
N VAL A 4 -0.68 -13.94 2.89
CA VAL A 4 -0.43 -13.05 1.76
C VAL A 4 -1.59 -12.08 1.61
N ILE A 5 -1.30 -10.81 1.48
CA ILE A 5 -2.28 -9.76 1.20
C ILE A 5 -2.07 -9.26 -0.21
N LEU A 6 -3.08 -9.41 -1.05
CA LEU A 6 -3.13 -8.85 -2.39
C LEU A 6 -3.69 -7.44 -2.33
N THR A 7 -2.81 -6.47 -2.32
CA THR A 7 -3.20 -5.06 -2.26
C THR A 7 -3.73 -4.51 -3.59
N ALA A 8 -3.47 -5.17 -4.71
CA ALA A 8 -4.02 -4.79 -6.02
C ALA A 8 -4.06 -5.97 -6.99
N GLY A 9 -5.14 -6.11 -7.74
CA GLY A 9 -5.37 -7.16 -8.73
C GLY A 9 -4.73 -6.90 -10.10
N ILE A 10 -3.51 -6.35 -10.15
CA ILE A 10 -2.87 -5.88 -11.37
C ILE A 10 -1.73 -6.81 -11.77
N SER A 11 -1.71 -7.24 -13.06
CA SER A 11 -0.68 -8.15 -13.59
C SER A 11 0.74 -7.69 -13.33
N ASP A 12 0.99 -6.40 -13.40
CA ASP A 12 2.29 -5.77 -13.23
C ASP A 12 2.91 -5.95 -11.85
N ARG A 13 2.05 -6.20 -10.83
CA ARG A 13 2.45 -6.38 -9.43
C ARG A 13 2.45 -7.82 -8.98
N LEU A 14 1.98 -8.71 -9.84
CA LEU A 14 1.86 -10.13 -9.57
C LEU A 14 3.03 -10.96 -10.11
N GLY A 15 4.04 -10.33 -10.73
CA GLY A 15 5.12 -11.03 -11.44
C GLY A 15 5.76 -12.18 -10.66
N ALA A 16 6.07 -11.97 -9.38
CA ALA A 16 6.65 -12.99 -8.52
C ALA A 16 5.63 -13.79 -7.69
N ALA A 17 4.33 -13.45 -7.76
CA ALA A 17 3.33 -14.04 -6.88
C ALA A 17 3.14 -15.55 -7.12
N SER A 18 3.19 -15.99 -8.38
CA SER A 18 3.11 -17.42 -8.73
C SER A 18 4.27 -18.22 -8.16
N ASP A 19 5.48 -17.67 -8.20
CA ASP A 19 6.69 -18.33 -7.69
C ASP A 19 6.69 -18.36 -6.17
N LEU A 20 6.22 -17.30 -5.52
CA LEU A 20 6.01 -17.28 -4.07
C LEU A 20 5.05 -18.39 -3.62
N VAL A 21 3.91 -18.53 -4.30
CA VAL A 21 2.92 -19.54 -3.96
C VAL A 21 3.45 -20.95 -4.23
N ARG A 22 4.19 -21.17 -5.31
CA ARG A 22 4.80 -22.47 -5.62
C ARG A 22 5.90 -22.85 -4.63
N GLY A 23 6.70 -21.87 -4.21
CA GLY A 23 7.86 -22.07 -3.34
C GLY A 23 7.58 -22.06 -1.85
N MET A 24 6.42 -21.57 -1.42
CA MET A 24 6.11 -21.36 -0.01
C MET A 24 4.75 -21.92 0.38
N ARG A 25 4.65 -22.42 1.63
CA ARG A 25 3.34 -22.67 2.25
C ARG A 25 2.74 -21.34 2.68
N VAL A 26 1.53 -21.05 2.20
CA VAL A 26 0.72 -19.89 2.60
C VAL A 26 -0.41 -20.42 3.48
N GLY A 27 -0.60 -19.89 4.66
CA GLY A 27 -1.64 -20.33 5.59
C GLY A 27 -2.99 -19.68 5.30
N TRP A 28 -2.98 -18.43 4.86
CA TRP A 28 -4.16 -17.68 4.44
C TRP A 28 -3.79 -16.61 3.42
N TRP A 29 -4.78 -16.12 2.68
CA TRP A 29 -4.60 -14.99 1.77
C TRP A 29 -5.83 -14.09 1.76
N ALA A 30 -5.59 -12.79 1.55
CA ALA A 30 -6.61 -11.76 1.55
C ALA A 30 -6.60 -10.98 0.24
N GLU A 31 -7.78 -10.62 -0.24
CA GLU A 31 -8.02 -9.77 -1.42
C GLU A 31 -9.26 -8.91 -1.22
N THR A 32 -9.48 -7.94 -2.12
CA THR A 32 -10.64 -7.05 -2.06
C THR A 32 -11.95 -7.68 -2.57
N GLY A 33 -11.90 -8.82 -3.24
CA GLY A 33 -13.06 -9.45 -3.88
C GLY A 33 -13.56 -8.73 -5.13
N THR A 34 -12.76 -7.85 -5.71
CA THR A 34 -13.08 -7.14 -6.95
C THR A 34 -12.94 -8.06 -8.16
N ALA A 35 -13.67 -7.77 -9.23
CA ALA A 35 -13.69 -8.61 -10.43
C ALA A 35 -12.30 -8.69 -11.09
N ILE A 36 -11.78 -9.90 -11.17
CA ILE A 36 -10.42 -10.16 -11.64
C ILE A 36 -10.40 -10.15 -13.17
N ARG A 37 -9.76 -9.14 -13.74
CA ARG A 37 -9.58 -9.02 -15.21
C ARG A 37 -8.27 -9.63 -15.70
N SER A 38 -7.24 -9.64 -14.85
CA SER A 38 -5.92 -10.18 -15.21
C SER A 38 -5.90 -11.70 -15.31
N PRO A 39 -5.52 -12.30 -16.46
CA PRO A 39 -5.35 -13.75 -16.60
C PRO A 39 -4.32 -14.33 -15.62
N ALA A 40 -3.23 -13.60 -15.35
CA ALA A 40 -2.19 -13.99 -14.41
C ALA A 40 -2.76 -14.10 -12.99
N LEU A 41 -3.60 -13.14 -12.59
CA LEU A 41 -4.26 -13.18 -11.28
C LEU A 41 -5.24 -14.34 -11.18
N LYS A 42 -6.04 -14.60 -12.23
CA LYS A 42 -6.95 -15.76 -12.26
C LYS A 42 -6.20 -17.07 -12.07
N THR A 43 -5.09 -17.25 -12.76
CA THR A 43 -4.25 -18.45 -12.63
C THR A 43 -3.70 -18.59 -11.21
N TRP A 44 -3.20 -17.51 -10.65
CA TRP A 44 -2.64 -17.49 -9.30
C TRP A 44 -3.70 -17.80 -8.23
N LEU A 45 -4.88 -17.20 -8.32
CA LEU A 45 -6.00 -17.48 -7.41
C LEU A 45 -6.48 -18.93 -7.52
N ALA A 46 -6.56 -19.48 -8.72
CA ALA A 46 -6.91 -20.86 -8.93
C ALA A 46 -5.89 -21.84 -8.30
N GLU A 47 -4.60 -21.49 -8.28
CA GLU A 47 -3.58 -22.28 -7.59
C GLU A 47 -3.74 -22.22 -6.07
N LEU A 48 -4.05 -21.06 -5.48
CA LEU A 48 -4.35 -20.91 -4.05
C LEU A 48 -5.62 -21.66 -3.64
N GLU A 49 -6.69 -21.57 -4.43
CA GLU A 49 -7.95 -22.26 -4.16
C GLU A 49 -7.78 -23.78 -4.16
N LYS A 50 -6.94 -24.35 -5.05
CA LYS A 50 -6.62 -25.79 -5.05
C LYS A 50 -5.95 -26.25 -3.76
N ARG A 51 -5.25 -25.38 -3.07
CA ARG A 51 -4.53 -25.71 -1.83
C ARG A 51 -5.42 -25.67 -0.59
N LYS A 52 -6.69 -25.28 -0.72
CA LYS A 52 -7.65 -25.10 0.38
C LYS A 52 -7.15 -24.17 1.49
N GLU A 53 -6.31 -23.20 1.12
CA GLU A 53 -5.82 -22.18 2.02
C GLU A 53 -6.93 -21.19 2.36
N GLY A 54 -6.91 -20.64 3.57
CA GLY A 54 -7.97 -19.75 4.05
C GLY A 54 -8.07 -18.47 3.22
N LYS A 55 -9.10 -18.36 2.38
CA LYS A 55 -9.42 -17.16 1.61
C LYS A 55 -10.17 -16.16 2.47
N GLN A 56 -9.75 -14.91 2.45
CA GLN A 56 -10.40 -13.81 3.13
C GLN A 56 -10.67 -12.67 2.15
N PHE A 57 -11.81 -12.00 2.33
CA PHE A 57 -12.12 -10.75 1.61
C PHE A 57 -11.96 -9.60 2.58
N TRP A 58 -11.05 -8.69 2.23
CA TRP A 58 -10.74 -7.54 3.07
C TRP A 58 -11.24 -6.24 2.45
N ARG A 59 -11.95 -5.46 3.26
CA ARG A 59 -12.51 -4.16 2.91
C ARG A 59 -12.35 -3.20 4.08
N ALA A 60 -12.63 -1.93 3.88
CA ALA A 60 -12.58 -0.92 4.93
C ALA A 60 -13.31 -1.40 6.19
N GLY A 61 -12.66 -1.21 7.33
CA GLY A 61 -13.12 -1.69 8.64
C GLY A 61 -12.61 -3.07 9.05
N GLU A 62 -12.06 -3.88 8.13
CA GLU A 62 -11.45 -5.17 8.49
C GLU A 62 -10.10 -4.94 9.19
N GLU A 63 -9.83 -5.78 10.20
CA GLU A 63 -8.59 -5.77 10.97
C GLU A 63 -8.05 -7.18 11.13
N ALA A 64 -6.72 -7.31 11.17
CA ALA A 64 -6.05 -8.57 11.46
C ALA A 64 -4.77 -8.37 12.29
N LEU A 65 -4.43 -9.38 13.07
CA LEU A 65 -3.14 -9.46 13.75
C LEU A 65 -2.16 -10.25 12.88
N LEU A 66 -1.06 -9.62 12.49
CA LEU A 66 0.02 -10.26 11.72
C LEU A 66 1.11 -10.88 12.61
N GLY A 67 0.93 -10.82 13.91
CA GLY A 67 1.84 -11.31 14.95
C GLY A 67 1.48 -10.70 16.30
N PRO A 68 2.31 -10.93 17.34
CA PRO A 68 1.99 -10.46 18.69
C PRO A 68 1.78 -8.94 18.78
N ASP A 69 2.60 -8.17 18.04
CA ASP A 69 2.66 -6.72 18.17
C ASP A 69 2.26 -5.98 16.89
N TRP A 70 1.87 -6.71 15.84
CA TRP A 70 1.51 -6.13 14.56
C TRP A 70 0.01 -6.24 14.30
N ARG A 71 -0.62 -5.09 14.07
CA ARG A 71 -1.99 -4.97 13.60
C ARG A 71 -1.99 -4.40 12.19
N VAL A 72 -2.89 -4.89 11.34
CA VAL A 72 -3.22 -4.27 10.07
C VAL A 72 -4.69 -3.90 10.07
N ARG A 73 -5.01 -2.69 9.63
CA ARG A 73 -6.36 -2.22 9.38
C ARG A 73 -6.51 -1.88 7.91
N VAL A 74 -7.64 -2.26 7.33
CA VAL A 74 -8.00 -1.93 5.96
C VAL A 74 -8.79 -0.63 5.97
N LEU A 75 -8.29 0.38 5.25
CA LEU A 75 -8.95 1.68 5.12
C LEU A 75 -9.71 1.80 3.79
N TRP A 76 -9.31 1.02 2.77
CA TRP A 76 -9.90 1.01 1.43
C TRP A 76 -9.78 -0.40 0.82
N PRO A 77 -10.70 -0.88 -0.04
CA PRO A 77 -11.89 -0.22 -0.56
C PRO A 77 -13.07 -0.25 0.42
N PRO A 78 -14.08 0.63 0.25
CA PRO A 78 -15.26 0.65 1.11
C PRO A 78 -16.08 -0.63 0.98
N VAL A 79 -16.87 -0.94 2.04
CA VAL A 79 -17.83 -2.05 2.03
C VAL A 79 -18.94 -1.73 1.03
N ALA A 80 -19.25 -2.67 0.16
CA ALA A 80 -20.20 -2.64 -0.94
C ALA A 80 -21.01 -1.35 -1.22
N GLY A 81 -20.88 -0.84 -2.42
CA GLY A 81 -21.58 0.37 -2.93
C GLY A 81 -20.63 1.37 -3.58
N GLY A 82 -19.34 1.22 -3.42
CA GLY A 82 -18.35 2.00 -4.17
C GLY A 82 -18.47 1.70 -5.67
N LYS A 83 -18.67 2.73 -6.45
CA LYS A 83 -18.83 2.66 -7.92
C LYS A 83 -17.56 2.13 -8.58
N GLY A 84 -17.27 0.83 -8.48
CA GLY A 84 -16.35 0.12 -9.36
C GLY A 84 -14.89 0.61 -9.50
N ARG A 85 -14.52 1.71 -8.85
CA ARG A 85 -13.18 2.31 -8.95
C ARG A 85 -12.15 1.63 -8.04
N SER A 86 -12.59 0.91 -7.02
CA SER A 86 -11.71 0.19 -6.10
C SER A 86 -10.78 -0.83 -6.78
N GLU A 87 -11.14 -1.29 -7.99
CA GLU A 87 -10.30 -2.19 -8.78
C GLU A 87 -9.02 -1.52 -9.29
N GLU A 88 -9.08 -0.22 -9.55
CA GLU A 88 -7.96 0.55 -10.10
C GLU A 88 -7.00 1.02 -9.02
N ASP A 89 -7.55 1.39 -7.86
CA ASP A 89 -6.79 2.03 -6.80
C ASP A 89 -6.16 1.03 -5.80
N GLY A 90 -6.73 -0.16 -5.68
CA GLY A 90 -6.20 -1.19 -4.79
C GLY A 90 -6.55 -1.00 -3.32
N MET A 91 -5.86 -1.72 -2.45
CA MET A 91 -6.10 -1.73 -1.01
C MET A 91 -5.21 -0.71 -0.30
N VAL A 92 -5.79 0.08 0.60
CA VAL A 92 -5.06 0.95 1.52
C VAL A 92 -5.06 0.31 2.91
N LEU A 93 -3.86 0.17 3.46
CA LEU A 93 -3.63 -0.52 4.73
C LEU A 93 -2.90 0.41 5.71
N CYS A 94 -3.36 0.43 6.95
CA CYS A 94 -2.61 0.99 8.06
C CYS A 94 -1.99 -0.17 8.85
N LEU A 95 -0.65 -0.23 8.89
CA LEU A 95 0.10 -1.18 9.68
C LEU A 95 0.56 -0.50 10.96
N GLU A 96 0.30 -1.12 12.10
CA GLU A 96 0.57 -0.59 13.43
C GLU A 96 1.46 -1.56 14.23
N HIS A 97 2.45 -0.99 14.93
CA HIS A 97 3.30 -1.71 15.87
C HIS A 97 3.57 -0.79 17.07
N GLY A 98 2.85 -1.00 18.16
CA GLY A 98 2.80 -0.04 19.25
C GLY A 98 2.33 1.33 18.75
N GLU A 99 3.12 2.37 18.97
CA GLU A 99 2.83 3.73 18.47
C GLU A 99 3.27 3.96 17.02
N ALA A 100 4.08 3.07 16.45
CA ALA A 100 4.59 3.21 15.09
C ALA A 100 3.52 2.83 14.07
N ARG A 101 3.24 3.74 13.13
CA ARG A 101 2.23 3.55 12.08
C ARG A 101 2.84 3.75 10.71
N LEU A 102 2.51 2.84 9.79
CA LEU A 102 2.85 2.90 8.38
C LEU A 102 1.56 2.83 7.57
N LEU A 103 1.39 3.80 6.67
CA LEU A 103 0.28 3.81 5.73
C LEU A 103 0.76 3.29 4.37
N TRP A 104 0.25 2.13 3.97
CA TRP A 104 0.41 1.58 2.63
C TRP A 104 -0.75 2.04 1.76
N ALA A 105 -0.53 3.08 0.98
CA ALA A 105 -1.59 3.67 0.15
C ALA A 105 -1.68 3.07 -1.27
N GLY A 106 -0.74 2.19 -1.63
CA GLY A 106 -0.81 1.57 -2.96
C GLY A 106 -0.57 2.57 -4.08
N SER A 107 -1.48 2.61 -5.05
CA SER A 107 -1.46 3.54 -6.19
C SER A 107 -2.80 4.25 -6.31
N ILE A 108 -3.30 4.74 -5.18
CA ILE A 108 -4.55 5.49 -5.15
C ILE A 108 -4.44 6.81 -5.90
N SER A 109 -5.58 7.26 -6.43
CA SER A 109 -5.72 8.57 -7.06
C SER A 109 -5.94 9.67 -6.02
N GLY A 110 -5.76 10.93 -6.40
CA GLY A 110 -6.09 12.07 -5.55
C GLY A 110 -7.57 12.14 -5.15
N GLU A 111 -8.47 11.49 -5.91
CA GLU A 111 -9.88 11.37 -5.54
C GLU A 111 -10.04 10.45 -4.32
N VAL A 112 -9.38 9.28 -4.34
CA VAL A 112 -9.40 8.34 -3.19
C VAL A 112 -8.69 8.94 -1.97
N GLU A 113 -7.61 9.70 -2.15
CA GLU A 113 -6.98 10.46 -1.06
C GLU A 113 -7.99 11.36 -0.35
N ARG A 114 -8.78 12.13 -1.10
CA ARG A 114 -9.82 13.01 -0.54
C ARG A 114 -10.90 12.24 0.20
N GLU A 115 -11.38 11.11 -0.36
CA GLU A 115 -12.36 10.27 0.32
C GLU A 115 -11.83 9.74 1.66
N LEU A 116 -10.58 9.26 1.68
CA LEU A 116 -9.93 8.77 2.89
C LEU A 116 -9.73 9.88 3.94
N ILE A 117 -9.40 11.11 3.52
CA ILE A 117 -9.32 12.26 4.42
C ILE A 117 -10.67 12.53 5.09
N LEU A 118 -11.74 12.54 4.31
CA LEU A 118 -13.10 12.78 4.81
C LEU A 118 -13.56 11.69 5.78
N GLU A 119 -13.21 10.43 5.51
CA GLU A 119 -13.66 9.30 6.32
C GLU A 119 -12.83 9.12 7.60
N HIS A 120 -11.52 9.29 7.52
CA HIS A 120 -10.61 8.91 8.61
C HIS A 120 -9.94 10.09 9.32
N GLY A 121 -9.83 11.25 8.69
CA GLY A 121 -9.22 12.45 9.27
C GLY A 121 -7.87 12.18 9.95
N SER A 122 -7.73 12.54 11.23
CA SER A 122 -6.51 12.31 12.02
C SER A 122 -6.17 10.83 12.21
N GLY A 123 -7.09 9.92 11.93
CA GLY A 123 -6.85 8.48 11.90
C GLY A 123 -5.84 8.03 10.84
N LEU A 124 -5.50 8.90 9.89
CA LEU A 124 -4.52 8.64 8.83
C LEU A 124 -3.07 8.91 9.26
N GLN A 125 -2.84 9.66 10.33
CA GLN A 125 -1.49 10.03 10.77
C GLN A 125 -0.58 8.82 10.87
N SER A 126 0.56 8.87 10.17
CA SER A 126 1.49 7.75 10.04
C SER A 126 2.90 8.25 9.78
N GLY A 127 3.89 7.73 10.52
CA GLY A 127 5.28 8.15 10.38
C GLY A 127 5.90 7.80 9.02
N VAL A 128 5.38 6.76 8.35
CA VAL A 128 5.79 6.36 7.00
C VAL A 128 4.57 6.25 6.09
N LEU A 129 4.66 6.86 4.91
CA LEU A 129 3.71 6.70 3.81
C LEU A 129 4.38 5.93 2.67
N VAL A 130 3.78 4.83 2.22
CA VAL A 130 4.24 4.04 1.07
C VAL A 130 3.23 4.17 -0.05
N GLN A 131 3.59 4.88 -1.12
CA GLN A 131 2.66 5.20 -2.21
C GLN A 131 3.36 5.22 -3.56
N GLY A 132 2.78 4.56 -4.54
CA GLY A 132 3.22 4.59 -5.94
C GLY A 132 2.44 5.60 -6.78
N PRO A 133 2.82 5.74 -8.06
CA PRO A 133 2.08 6.58 -8.99
C PRO A 133 0.64 6.11 -9.14
N ALA A 134 -0.30 7.04 -9.23
CA ALA A 134 -1.67 6.74 -9.58
C ALA A 134 -1.77 6.19 -11.00
N ARG A 135 -2.78 5.38 -11.27
CA ARG A 135 -3.04 4.87 -12.61
C ARG A 135 -3.63 5.97 -13.50
N GLY A 136 -3.38 5.83 -14.81
CA GLY A 136 -3.93 6.77 -15.79
C GLY A 136 -3.24 8.14 -15.82
N GLY A 137 -2.12 8.31 -15.12
CA GLY A 137 -1.38 9.58 -15.09
C GLY A 137 -2.05 10.67 -14.23
N GLU A 138 -3.02 10.30 -13.41
CA GLU A 138 -3.62 11.23 -12.45
C GLU A 138 -2.58 11.62 -11.38
N ALA A 139 -2.64 12.87 -10.95
CA ALA A 139 -1.81 13.33 -9.84
C ALA A 139 -2.26 12.68 -8.54
N ASN A 140 -1.31 12.29 -7.72
CA ASN A 140 -1.52 11.85 -6.35
C ASN A 140 -0.42 12.42 -5.44
N LEU A 141 -0.43 12.08 -4.17
CA LEU A 141 0.36 12.75 -3.14
C LEU A 141 0.00 14.23 -3.06
N THR A 142 -1.31 14.49 -2.96
CA THR A 142 -1.82 15.85 -2.84
C THR A 142 -1.34 16.50 -1.55
N ARG A 143 -1.34 17.83 -1.53
CA ARG A 143 -0.95 18.60 -0.33
C ARG A 143 -1.83 18.24 0.87
N GLU A 144 -3.13 18.22 0.66
CA GLU A 144 -4.12 17.87 1.70
C GLU A 144 -3.88 16.47 2.25
N TRP A 145 -3.45 15.53 1.38
CA TRP A 145 -3.12 14.18 1.79
C TRP A 145 -1.89 14.14 2.70
N LEU A 146 -0.83 14.86 2.35
CA LEU A 146 0.37 14.96 3.19
C LEU A 146 0.08 15.64 4.53
N GLU A 147 -0.73 16.71 4.53
CA GLU A 147 -1.18 17.39 5.75
C GLU A 147 -2.01 16.47 6.66
N ALA A 148 -2.81 15.56 6.09
CA ALA A 148 -3.61 14.61 6.85
C ALA A 148 -2.78 13.44 7.40
N VAL A 149 -1.86 12.89 6.59
CA VAL A 149 -1.02 11.74 6.97
C VAL A 149 0.16 12.16 7.85
N GLN A 150 0.72 13.34 7.65
CA GLN A 150 1.88 13.88 8.38
C GLN A 150 3.08 12.92 8.41
N PRO A 151 3.51 12.37 7.27
CA PRO A 151 4.60 11.41 7.27
C PRO A 151 5.95 12.09 7.47
N SER A 152 6.86 11.49 8.24
CA SER A 152 8.27 11.88 8.25
C SER A 152 9.05 11.30 7.06
N THR A 153 8.54 10.22 6.48
CA THR A 153 9.16 9.53 5.35
C THR A 153 8.10 9.10 4.35
N VAL A 154 8.30 9.44 3.08
CA VAL A 154 7.51 8.92 1.95
C VAL A 154 8.37 7.96 1.15
N VAL A 155 7.90 6.72 0.99
CA VAL A 155 8.51 5.72 0.12
C VAL A 155 7.70 5.64 -1.17
N ARG A 156 8.35 5.96 -2.29
CA ARG A 156 7.74 5.92 -3.61
C ARG A 156 8.37 4.84 -4.46
N TRP A 157 7.52 4.03 -5.09
CA TRP A 157 7.99 3.13 -6.15
C TRP A 157 7.51 3.65 -7.50
N SER A 158 8.38 3.60 -8.51
CA SER A 158 8.03 3.80 -9.92
C SER A 158 8.79 2.78 -10.75
N ARG A 159 8.35 2.51 -11.99
CA ARG A 159 9.04 1.61 -12.90
C ARG A 159 10.27 2.24 -13.55
N ALA A 160 10.26 3.55 -13.71
CA ALA A 160 11.34 4.33 -14.29
C ALA A 160 11.47 5.69 -13.62
N LEU A 161 12.65 6.26 -13.67
CA LEU A 161 12.92 7.64 -13.21
C LEU A 161 12.04 8.68 -13.92
N GLU A 162 11.63 8.39 -15.17
CA GLU A 162 10.81 9.28 -16.01
C GLU A 162 9.30 9.24 -15.69
N GLU A 163 8.79 8.17 -15.05
CA GLU A 163 7.38 8.06 -14.68
C GLU A 163 6.98 8.89 -13.45
N ASP A 164 7.93 9.56 -12.83
CA ASP A 164 7.68 10.48 -11.71
C ASP A 164 7.04 11.82 -12.11
N ILE A 165 6.61 11.97 -13.37
CA ILE A 165 5.86 13.13 -13.88
C ILE A 165 4.53 13.34 -13.12
N SER A 166 4.03 12.31 -12.43
CA SER A 166 2.82 12.41 -11.59
C SER A 166 3.07 13.03 -10.20
N LEU A 167 4.35 13.23 -9.81
CA LEU A 167 4.66 14.08 -8.67
C LEU A 167 4.47 15.52 -9.11
N SER A 168 3.50 16.21 -8.53
CA SER A 168 3.38 17.66 -8.74
C SER A 168 4.73 18.31 -8.38
N VAL A 169 5.12 19.33 -9.13
CA VAL A 169 6.28 20.17 -8.77
C VAL A 169 6.13 20.66 -7.32
N ASP A 170 4.91 20.95 -6.93
CA ASP A 170 4.52 21.36 -5.59
C ASP A 170 4.86 20.33 -4.51
N PHE A 171 4.80 19.01 -4.81
CA PHE A 171 5.14 17.96 -3.83
C PHE A 171 6.62 18.00 -3.43
N ALA A 172 7.52 18.15 -4.40
CA ALA A 172 8.96 18.13 -4.11
C ALA A 172 9.36 19.34 -3.25
N GLU A 173 8.79 20.53 -3.54
CA GLU A 173 8.99 21.74 -2.76
C GLU A 173 8.38 21.61 -1.36
N GLN A 174 7.16 21.11 -1.25
CA GLN A 174 6.48 20.90 0.02
C GLN A 174 7.21 19.88 0.90
N ALA A 175 7.60 18.74 0.35
CA ALA A 175 8.34 17.71 1.08
C ALA A 175 9.65 18.27 1.64
N TRP A 176 10.34 19.09 0.86
CA TRP A 176 11.56 19.77 1.31
C TRP A 176 11.28 20.78 2.43
N MET A 177 10.24 21.62 2.29
CA MET A 177 9.88 22.65 3.29
C MET A 177 9.40 22.03 4.60
N GLU A 178 8.72 20.90 4.57
CA GLU A 178 8.19 20.19 5.74
C GLU A 178 9.18 19.19 6.34
N GLY A 179 10.37 19.04 5.75
CA GLY A 179 11.39 18.10 6.24
C GLY A 179 11.02 16.63 6.03
N ILE A 180 10.14 16.33 5.07
CA ILE A 180 9.74 14.96 4.72
C ILE A 180 10.87 14.29 3.92
N GLU A 181 11.34 13.14 4.36
CA GLU A 181 12.31 12.34 3.62
C GLU A 181 11.61 11.59 2.47
N LEU A 182 11.93 11.94 1.21
CA LEU A 182 11.45 11.20 0.03
C LEU A 182 12.45 10.12 -0.37
N LEU A 183 12.00 8.86 -0.39
CA LEU A 183 12.78 7.69 -0.79
C LEU A 183 12.16 7.06 -2.04
N LYS A 184 12.84 7.19 -3.17
CA LYS A 184 12.45 6.55 -4.43
C LYS A 184 13.12 5.20 -4.54
N LEU A 185 12.36 4.10 -4.64
CA LEU A 185 12.91 2.75 -4.73
C LEU A 185 13.81 2.54 -5.96
N ALA A 186 13.53 3.24 -7.06
CA ALA A 186 14.39 3.23 -8.24
C ALA A 186 15.82 3.75 -7.96
N GLU A 187 15.96 4.65 -6.99
CA GLU A 187 17.26 5.26 -6.61
C GLU A 187 17.90 4.55 -5.41
N THR A 188 17.09 4.04 -4.50
CA THR A 188 17.54 3.50 -3.20
C THR A 188 17.65 1.98 -3.18
N GLY A 189 17.12 1.29 -4.18
CA GLY A 189 17.04 -0.15 -4.19
C GLY A 189 16.07 -0.70 -3.13
N CYS A 190 16.45 -1.75 -2.42
CA CYS A 190 15.65 -2.35 -1.38
C CYS A 190 15.72 -1.53 -0.09
N LEU A 191 14.57 -1.35 0.57
CA LEU A 191 14.45 -0.70 1.87
C LEU A 191 14.00 -1.69 2.94
N THR A 192 14.55 -1.55 4.14
CA THR A 192 14.03 -2.18 5.34
C THR A 192 13.51 -1.10 6.29
N LEU A 193 12.24 -1.19 6.64
CA LEU A 193 11.57 -0.31 7.61
C LEU A 193 11.41 -1.08 8.92
N ARG A 194 11.92 -0.55 10.02
CA ARG A 194 11.80 -1.14 11.36
C ARG A 194 11.18 -0.15 12.33
N PRO A 195 10.08 -0.51 13.00
CA PRO A 195 9.51 0.34 14.05
C PRO A 195 10.49 0.45 15.21
N LYS A 196 10.43 1.59 15.91
CA LYS A 196 11.17 1.89 17.13
C LYS A 196 10.22 2.44 18.18
N GLU A 197 10.67 2.48 19.42
CA GLU A 197 9.96 3.13 20.50
C GLU A 197 9.61 4.59 20.17
N GLY A 198 8.47 5.07 20.69
CA GLY A 198 7.97 6.42 20.45
C GLY A 198 7.48 6.65 19.02
N GLY A 199 6.94 5.63 18.36
CA GLY A 199 6.30 5.76 17.04
C GLY A 199 7.24 6.02 15.87
N LYS A 200 8.55 6.04 16.10
CA LYS A 200 9.56 6.33 15.08
C LYS A 200 9.86 5.13 14.20
N TRP A 201 10.45 5.39 13.04
CA TRP A 201 10.91 4.36 12.11
C TRP A 201 12.40 4.44 11.86
N LYS A 202 13.06 3.28 11.76
CA LYS A 202 14.42 3.17 11.24
C LYS A 202 14.34 2.67 9.81
N VAL A 203 14.84 3.50 8.89
CA VAL A 203 14.98 3.14 7.48
C VAL A 203 16.40 2.67 7.23
N LYS A 204 16.56 1.50 6.61
CA LYS A 204 17.85 1.00 6.12
C LYS A 204 17.74 0.85 4.61
N ARG A 205 18.65 1.49 3.88
CA ARG A 205 18.79 1.38 2.43
C ARG A 205 19.81 0.28 2.13
N TRP A 206 19.49 -0.57 1.17
CA TRP A 206 20.39 -1.58 0.65
C TRP A 206 20.78 -1.15 -0.76
N LYS A 207 21.95 -0.55 -0.90
CA LYS A 207 22.55 -0.32 -2.19
C LYS A 207 23.36 -1.57 -2.54
N ASP A 208 23.26 -2.01 -3.79
CA ASP A 208 24.17 -3.00 -4.37
C ASP A 208 25.57 -2.40 -4.49
#